data_d3efb57df06bb02e128c46f22d0add46
#
_entry.id   d3efb57df06bb02e128c46f22d0add46
#
_cell.length_a   1.000
_cell.length_b   1.000
_cell.length_c   1.000
_cell.angle_alpha   90.00
_cell.angle_beta   90.00
_cell.angle_gamma   90.00
#
_symmetry.space_group_name_H-M   'P 1'
#
loop_
_entity.id
_entity.type
_entity.pdbx_description
1 polymer ?
#
loop_
_entity_poly.entity_id
_entity_poly.type
_entity_poly.pdbx_seq_one_letter_code
_entity_poly.pdbx_strand_id
1 'polypeptide(L)' 'RLRARALLRATPEVHEVQSYGELLHVFVDDIEAGQALIRRVLGEAGIEIALMRPVEPRVEEAFISLIRRREAAHHD' A
#
# COMPACT_ATOMS: atom_id res chain seq x y z
N ARG A 1 -9.38 5.80 9.70
CA ARG A 1 -8.10 5.80 8.96
C ARG A 1 -7.07 4.88 9.57
N LEU A 2 -6.82 5.03 10.85
CA LEU A 2 -5.88 4.14 11.55
C LEU A 2 -6.38 2.70 11.51
N ARG A 3 -7.68 2.53 11.62
CA ARG A 3 -8.28 1.20 11.57
C ARG A 3 -8.13 0.55 10.20
N ALA A 4 -8.36 1.33 9.14
CA ALA A 4 -8.18 0.84 7.78
C ALA A 4 -6.73 0.42 7.54
N ARG A 5 -5.79 1.25 7.94
CA ARG A 5 -4.37 0.97 7.81
C ARG A 5 -3.98 -0.31 8.56
N ALA A 6 -4.46 -0.46 9.79
CA ALA A 6 -4.15 -1.63 10.59
C ALA A 6 -4.71 -2.90 9.96
N LEU A 7 -5.94 -2.85 9.46
CA LEU A 7 -6.56 -4.01 8.81
C LEU A 7 -5.80 -4.41 7.56
N LEU A 8 -5.39 -3.45 6.75
CA LEU A 8 -4.67 -3.74 5.53
C LEU A 8 -3.28 -4.26 5.82
N ARG A 9 -2.61 -3.74 6.83
CA ARG A 9 -1.30 -4.26 7.24
C ARG A 9 -1.37 -5.69 7.72
N ALA A 10 -2.49 -6.08 8.32
CA ALA A 10 -2.68 -7.43 8.79
C ALA A 10 -3.05 -8.41 7.67
N THR A 11 -3.28 -7.91 6.47
CA THR A 11 -3.68 -8.73 5.33
C THR A 11 -2.44 -9.29 4.62
N PRO A 12 -2.28 -10.63 4.55
CA PRO A 12 -1.05 -11.21 4.01
C PRO A 12 -0.73 -10.81 2.57
N GLU A 13 -1.73 -10.58 1.74
CA GLU A 13 -1.55 -10.23 0.34
C GLU A 13 -1.09 -8.79 0.14
N VAL A 14 -1.14 -7.99 1.20
CA VAL A 14 -0.68 -6.60 1.14
C VAL A 14 0.77 -6.54 1.59
N HIS A 15 1.63 -6.04 0.72
CA HIS A 15 3.06 -5.94 1.02
C HIS A 15 3.39 -4.79 1.94
N GLU A 16 2.75 -3.66 1.70
CA GLU A 16 3.05 -2.46 2.46
C GLU A 16 1.89 -1.48 2.37
N VAL A 17 1.71 -0.69 3.41
CA VAL A 17 0.72 0.39 3.44
C VAL A 17 1.44 1.66 3.87
N GLN A 18 1.34 2.71 3.07
CA GLN A 18 1.93 4.01 3.38
C GLN A 18 0.83 5.05 3.48
N SER A 19 0.96 5.94 4.46
CA SER A 19 0.01 7.02 4.67
C SER A 19 0.56 8.33 4.11
N TYR A 20 -0.27 9.03 3.33
CA TYR A 20 0.07 10.34 2.78
C TYR A 20 -1.12 11.26 3.05
N GLY A 21 -1.07 11.98 4.17
CA GLY A 21 -2.19 12.79 4.59
C GLY A 21 -3.42 11.92 4.82
N GLU A 22 -4.46 12.14 4.04
CA GLU A 22 -5.70 11.36 4.15
C GLU A 22 -5.72 10.16 3.20
N LEU A 23 -4.67 9.97 2.42
CA LEU A 23 -4.60 8.88 1.46
C LEU A 23 -3.80 7.72 2.01
N LEU A 24 -4.15 6.52 1.58
CA LEU A 24 -3.37 5.33 1.85
C LEU A 24 -2.88 4.77 0.52
N HIS A 25 -1.59 4.52 0.43
CA HIS A 25 -0.99 3.81 -0.69
C HIS A 25 -0.79 2.37 -0.27
N VAL A 26 -1.46 1.46 -0.96
CA VAL A 26 -1.43 0.03 -0.65
C VAL A 26 -0.68 -0.70 -1.76
N PHE A 27 0.34 -1.43 -1.38
CA PHE A 27 1.21 -2.14 -2.32
C PHE A 27 0.82 -3.60 -2.39
N VAL A 28 0.43 -4.04 -3.58
CA VAL A 28 -0.03 -5.42 -3.84
C VAL A 28 0.65 -5.93 -5.11
N ASP A 29 0.68 -7.25 -5.29
CA ASP A 29 1.26 -7.85 -6.50
C ASP A 29 0.36 -7.70 -7.72
N ASP A 30 -0.94 -7.90 -7.51
CA ASP A 30 -1.93 -7.85 -8.59
C ASP A 30 -2.93 -6.76 -8.27
N ILE A 31 -3.01 -5.76 -9.14
CA ILE A 31 -3.87 -4.60 -8.90
C ILE A 31 -5.35 -4.99 -8.85
N GLU A 32 -5.81 -5.82 -9.78
CA GLU A 32 -7.22 -6.21 -9.81
C GLU A 32 -7.63 -7.02 -8.59
N ALA A 33 -6.84 -8.05 -8.29
CA ALA A 33 -7.10 -8.88 -7.13
C ALA A 33 -6.94 -8.06 -5.84
N GLY A 34 -5.94 -7.16 -5.82
CA GLY A 34 -5.70 -6.31 -4.67
C GLY A 34 -6.85 -5.35 -4.40
N GLN A 35 -7.41 -4.75 -5.44
CA GLN A 35 -8.56 -3.87 -5.28
C GLN A 35 -9.77 -4.61 -4.72
N ALA A 36 -10.05 -5.80 -5.25
CA ALA A 36 -11.16 -6.61 -4.77
C ALA A 36 -10.95 -7.00 -3.30
N LEU A 37 -9.73 -7.36 -2.95
CA LEU A 37 -9.39 -7.71 -1.58
C LEU A 37 -9.58 -6.54 -0.63
N ILE A 38 -9.09 -5.36 -1.02
CA ILE A 38 -9.21 -4.15 -0.19
C ILE A 38 -10.69 -3.81 0.02
N ARG A 39 -11.50 -3.87 -1.02
CA ARG A 39 -12.93 -3.61 -0.91
C ARG A 39 -13.59 -4.58 0.05
N ARG A 40 -13.21 -5.85 -0.01
CA ARG A 40 -13.79 -6.85 0.87
C ARG A 40 -13.37 -6.64 2.31
N VAL A 41 -12.08 -6.47 2.56
CA VAL A 41 -11.55 -6.31 3.91
C VAL A 41 -12.13 -5.08 4.60
N LEU A 42 -12.12 -3.94 3.92
CA LEU A 42 -12.65 -2.71 4.50
C LEU A 42 -14.18 -2.73 4.57
N GLY A 43 -14.83 -3.32 3.58
CA GLY A 43 -16.28 -3.44 3.58
C GLY A 43 -16.79 -4.30 4.73
N GLU A 44 -16.12 -5.40 5.02
CA GLU A 44 -16.50 -6.27 6.14
C GLU A 44 -16.32 -5.58 7.48
N ALA A 45 -15.40 -4.62 7.55
CA ALA A 45 -15.18 -3.83 8.76
C ALA A 45 -16.08 -2.61 8.83
N GLY A 46 -16.93 -2.40 7.84
CA GLY A 46 -17.82 -1.24 7.81
C GLY A 46 -17.13 0.05 7.44
N ILE A 47 -15.97 -0.02 6.82
CA ILE A 47 -15.22 1.15 6.42
C ILE A 47 -15.56 1.49 4.97
N GLU A 48 -16.01 2.72 4.76
CA GLU A 48 -16.40 3.19 3.45
C GLU A 48 -15.19 3.69 2.66
N ILE A 49 -15.12 3.29 1.39
CA ILE A 49 -14.06 3.73 0.48
C ILE A 49 -14.64 4.81 -0.41
N ALA A 50 -14.14 6.04 -0.26
CA ALA A 50 -14.61 7.15 -1.08
C ALA A 50 -14.05 7.08 -2.50
N LEU A 51 -12.79 6.68 -2.63
CA LEU A 51 -12.15 6.60 -3.93
C LEU A 51 -11.01 5.58 -3.86
N MET A 52 -10.94 4.74 -4.88
CA MET A 52 -9.82 3.81 -5.03
C MET A 52 -9.48 3.69 -6.50
N ARG A 53 -8.19 3.82 -6.81
CA ARG A 53 -7.74 3.66 -8.19
C ARG A 53 -6.34 3.09 -8.20
N PRO A 54 -5.98 2.35 -9.24
CA PRO A 54 -4.64 1.83 -9.37
C PRO A 54 -3.64 2.95 -9.67
N VAL A 55 -2.46 2.86 -9.09
CA VAL A 55 -1.37 3.79 -9.35
C VAL A 55 -0.13 2.97 -9.63
N GLU A 56 0.49 3.19 -10.76
CA GLU A 56 1.74 2.52 -11.08
C GLU A 56 2.91 3.31 -10.54
N PRO A 57 3.91 2.64 -9.97
CA PRO A 57 5.09 3.35 -9.48
C PRO A 57 5.82 4.02 -10.63
N ARG A 58 6.25 5.26 -10.39
CA ARG A 58 7.02 6.00 -11.38
C ARG A 58 8.47 5.52 -11.35
N VAL A 59 9.13 5.70 -12.49
CA VAL A 59 10.55 5.35 -12.60
C VAL A 59 11.39 6.06 -11.53
N GLU A 60 11.05 7.31 -11.25
CA GLU A 60 11.75 8.09 -10.23
C GLU A 60 11.65 7.45 -8.85
N GLU A 61 10.49 6.98 -8.49
CA GLU A 61 10.27 6.34 -7.20
C GLU A 61 11.05 5.03 -7.10
N ALA A 62 11.06 4.25 -8.17
CA ALA A 62 11.83 3.02 -8.21
C ALA A 62 13.32 3.30 -8.07
N PHE A 63 13.81 4.36 -8.71
CA PHE A 63 15.21 4.73 -8.64
C PHE A 63 15.60 5.14 -7.22
N ILE A 64 14.79 5.94 -6.57
CA ILE A 64 15.04 6.36 -5.20
C ILE A 64 15.08 5.17 -4.25
N SER A 65 14.18 4.21 -4.45
CA SER A 65 14.17 3.01 -3.63
C SER A 65 15.46 2.22 -3.74
N LEU A 66 16.01 2.11 -4.94
CA LEU A 66 17.28 1.43 -5.16
C LEU A 66 18.43 2.11 -4.45
N ILE A 67 18.47 3.44 -4.51
CA ILE A 67 19.51 4.21 -3.84
C ILE A 67 19.44 4.01 -2.33
N ARG A 68 18.27 4.07 -1.77
CA ARG A 68 18.08 3.88 -0.33
C ARG A 68 18.53 2.50 0.13
N ARG A 69 18.25 1.48 -0.66
CA ARG A 69 18.67 0.13 -0.33
C ARG A 69 20.19 0.01 -0.31
N ARG A 70 20.86 0.66 -1.25
CA ARG A 70 22.32 0.65 -1.28
C ARG A 70 22.91 1.36 -0.07
N GLU A 71 22.35 2.49 0.31
CA GLU A 71 22.82 3.21 1.49
C GLU A 71 22.66 2.37 2.74
N ALA A 72 21.50 1.70 2.89
CA ALA A 72 21.29 0.81 4.02
C ALA A 72 22.30 -0.33 4.04
N ALA A 73 22.64 -0.89 2.89
CA ALA A 73 23.63 -1.95 2.80
C ALA A 73 25.04 -1.47 3.18
N HIS A 74 25.33 -0.20 2.88
CA HIS A 74 26.63 0.38 3.18
C HIS A 74 26.83 0.68 4.66
N HIS A 75 25.76 0.85 5.39
CA HIS A 75 25.84 1.18 6.81
C HIS A 75 26.01 -0.02 7.72
N ASP A 76 25.99 -1.17 7.15
CA ASP A 76 26.22 -2.40 7.90
C ASP A 76 27.72 -2.61 8.10
#